data_a495604b68053df08d22d00e76eba151
#
_entry.id   a495604b68053df08d22d00e76eba151
#
_cell.length_a   1.000
_cell.length_b   1.000
_cell.length_c   1.000
_cell.angle_alpha   90.00
_cell.angle_beta   90.00
_cell.angle_gamma   90.00
#
_symmetry.space_group_name_H-M   'P 1'
#
loop_
_entity.id
_entity.type
_entity.pdbx_description
1 polymer ?
#
loop_
_entity_poly.entity_id
_entity_poly.type
_entity_poly.pdbx_seq_one_letter_code
_entity_poly.pdbx_strand_id
1 'polypeptide(L)'
;IDETKITEEAKLKDENFNSDNDKDDIYGLPIAVKELFDIKNEVTCYGYKELLKNIPKQDSLLVNNYRKNTILIGKTNLSEFAVGCHTTNRVYGATSNVYDHSKSAGGSSGGAATAVAANLIPFADGTDMMGSCRNPAAFANIYGLRPTPGAIAEDRFEIKNLNSLPLISTTGCLARTPNDMEFLFKYIKGKNLKD
;
A
#
# COMPACT_ATOMS: atom_id res chain seq x y z
N ILE A 1 -4.46 7.72 10.22
CA ILE A 1 -5.84 7.38 10.63
C ILE A 1 -5.91 7.52 12.14
N ASP A 2 -7.02 7.99 12.66
CA ASP A 2 -7.25 8.18 14.09
C ASP A 2 -7.39 6.82 14.81
N GLU A 3 -6.71 6.64 15.96
CA GLU A 3 -6.69 5.39 16.72
C GLU A 3 -8.10 4.98 17.21
N THR A 4 -8.94 5.96 17.55
CA THR A 4 -10.32 5.69 17.97
C THR A 4 -11.11 5.05 16.84
N LYS A 5 -11.00 5.58 15.62
CA LYS A 5 -11.66 5.02 14.42
C LYS A 5 -11.17 3.62 14.09
N ILE A 6 -9.85 3.36 14.22
CA ILE A 6 -9.27 2.02 14.01
C ILE A 6 -9.85 1.03 15.01
N THR A 7 -9.91 1.41 16.28
CA THR A 7 -10.44 0.57 17.35
C THR A 7 -11.94 0.28 17.16
N GLU A 8 -12.71 1.28 16.75
CA GLU A 8 -14.13 1.13 16.45
C GLU A 8 -14.34 0.20 15.26
N GLU A 9 -13.55 0.35 14.18
CA GLU A 9 -13.60 -0.53 13.02
C GLU A 9 -13.27 -1.98 13.38
N ALA A 10 -12.26 -2.19 14.23
CA ALA A 10 -11.90 -3.51 14.72
C ALA A 10 -13.04 -4.17 15.50
N LYS A 11 -13.65 -3.44 16.44
CA LYS A 11 -14.82 -3.92 17.21
C LYS A 11 -16.00 -4.28 16.30
N LEU A 12 -16.32 -3.43 15.33
CA LEU A 12 -17.40 -3.69 14.37
C LEU A 12 -17.13 -4.96 13.55
N LYS A 13 -15.87 -5.22 13.19
CA LYS A 13 -15.51 -6.45 12.48
C LYS A 13 -15.63 -7.68 13.37
N ASP A 14 -15.23 -7.59 14.63
CA ASP A 14 -15.40 -8.69 15.61
C ASP A 14 -16.90 -9.02 15.83
N GLU A 15 -17.73 -7.97 16.02
CA GLU A 15 -19.18 -8.12 16.23
C GLU A 15 -19.91 -8.72 15.02
N ASN A 16 -19.45 -8.38 13.79
CA ASN A 16 -20.04 -8.85 12.56
C ASN A 16 -19.38 -10.12 11.99
N PHE A 17 -18.36 -10.65 12.66
CA PHE A 17 -17.67 -11.85 12.20
C PHE A 17 -18.62 -13.07 12.20
N ASN A 18 -18.78 -13.68 11.03
CA ASN A 18 -19.56 -14.90 10.86
C ASN A 18 -18.71 -15.93 10.13
N SER A 19 -18.29 -16.96 10.85
CA SER A 19 -17.41 -18.03 10.36
C SER A 19 -17.91 -18.75 9.10
N ASP A 20 -19.22 -18.72 8.83
CA ASP A 20 -19.81 -19.37 7.66
C ASP A 20 -19.77 -18.49 6.41
N ASN A 21 -19.76 -17.17 6.58
CA ASN A 21 -19.80 -16.17 5.49
C ASN A 21 -18.45 -15.44 5.29
N ASP A 22 -17.65 -15.29 6.35
CA ASP A 22 -16.37 -14.55 6.30
C ASP A 22 -15.22 -15.53 6.01
N LYS A 23 -15.31 -16.21 4.86
CA LYS A 23 -14.31 -17.18 4.40
C LYS A 23 -13.03 -16.54 3.82
N ASP A 24 -12.97 -15.21 3.77
CA ASP A 24 -11.77 -14.52 3.33
C ASP A 24 -10.75 -14.52 4.48
N ASP A 25 -9.69 -15.30 4.32
CA ASP A 25 -8.58 -15.42 5.30
C ASP A 25 -7.90 -14.08 5.67
N ILE A 26 -8.20 -13.01 4.95
CA ILE A 26 -7.71 -11.65 5.20
C ILE A 26 -8.62 -10.85 6.16
N TYR A 27 -9.77 -11.38 6.55
CA TYR A 27 -10.74 -10.65 7.36
C TYR A 27 -10.15 -10.23 8.70
N GLY A 28 -10.31 -8.95 9.04
CA GLY A 28 -9.82 -8.37 10.29
C GLY A 28 -8.31 -8.13 10.36
N LEU A 29 -7.52 -8.49 9.34
CA LEU A 29 -6.08 -8.23 9.37
C LEU A 29 -5.79 -6.72 9.29
N PRO A 30 -4.86 -6.20 10.12
CA PRO A 30 -4.43 -4.81 10.03
C PRO A 30 -3.55 -4.60 8.79
N ILE A 31 -3.84 -3.55 8.03
CA ILE A 31 -3.06 -3.18 6.84
C ILE A 31 -2.83 -1.67 6.79
N ALA A 32 -1.66 -1.28 6.32
CA ALA A 32 -1.35 0.10 5.99
C ALA A 32 -1.05 0.21 4.51
N VAL A 33 -1.61 1.22 3.84
CA VAL A 33 -1.43 1.42 2.41
C VAL A 33 -0.36 2.48 2.12
N LYS A 34 0.31 2.36 0.98
CA LYS A 34 1.28 3.36 0.56
C LYS A 34 0.62 4.74 0.43
N GLU A 35 1.32 5.79 0.88
CA GLU A 35 0.84 7.19 0.86
C GLU A 35 0.57 7.74 -0.56
N LEU A 36 0.59 6.88 -1.55
CA LEU A 36 0.18 7.14 -2.93
C LEU A 36 -1.32 6.86 -3.17
N PHE A 37 -1.93 6.01 -2.33
CA PHE A 37 -3.33 5.61 -2.49
C PHE A 37 -4.25 6.49 -1.67
N ASP A 38 -5.32 6.93 -2.30
CA ASP A 38 -6.33 7.76 -1.66
C ASP A 38 -7.17 6.95 -0.67
N ILE A 39 -7.26 7.47 0.55
CA ILE A 39 -8.21 7.04 1.58
C ILE A 39 -9.21 8.17 1.77
N LYS A 40 -10.48 7.87 1.60
CA LYS A 40 -11.57 8.84 1.78
C LYS A 40 -11.48 9.52 3.15
N ASN A 41 -11.54 10.85 3.16
CA ASN A 41 -11.49 11.72 4.33
C ASN A 41 -10.16 11.69 5.11
N GLU A 42 -9.11 11.08 4.58
CA GLU A 42 -7.76 11.13 5.14
C GLU A 42 -6.83 11.88 4.19
N VAL A 43 -5.83 12.58 4.72
CA VAL A 43 -4.88 13.33 3.89
C VAL A 43 -4.11 12.38 2.97
N THR A 44 -4.01 12.74 1.69
CA THR A 44 -3.08 12.12 0.73
C THR A 44 -2.25 13.22 0.09
N CYS A 45 -1.03 13.39 0.55
CA CYS A 45 -0.14 14.46 0.10
C CYS A 45 0.99 14.00 -0.81
N TYR A 46 1.11 12.69 -1.10
CA TYR A 46 2.16 12.10 -1.95
C TYR A 46 3.59 12.45 -1.48
N GLY A 47 3.76 12.73 -0.16
CA GLY A 47 5.01 13.22 0.41
C GLY A 47 5.34 14.68 0.07
N TYR A 48 4.43 15.42 -0.56
CA TYR A 48 4.63 16.80 -1.00
C TYR A 48 3.89 17.77 -0.09
N LYS A 49 4.63 18.74 0.48
CA LYS A 49 4.14 19.61 1.56
C LYS A 49 2.93 20.46 1.17
N GLU A 50 2.89 20.92 -0.07
CA GLU A 50 1.83 21.79 -0.58
C GLU A 50 0.49 21.06 -0.73
N LEU A 51 0.51 19.72 -0.70
CA LEU A 51 -0.69 18.88 -0.75
C LEU A 51 -1.18 18.38 0.62
N LEU A 52 -0.67 18.91 1.73
CA LEU A 52 -1.14 18.55 3.09
C LEU A 52 -2.63 18.84 3.36
N LYS A 53 -3.26 19.63 2.50
CA LYS A 53 -4.71 19.92 2.56
C LYS A 53 -5.53 19.09 1.55
N ASN A 54 -4.88 18.20 0.80
CA ASN A 54 -5.57 17.33 -0.15
C ASN A 54 -6.26 16.19 0.61
N ILE A 55 -7.58 16.27 0.70
CA ILE A 55 -8.43 15.26 1.36
C ILE A 55 -9.31 14.62 0.29
N PRO A 56 -9.02 13.38 -0.13
CA PRO A 56 -9.80 12.67 -1.12
C PRO A 56 -11.25 12.47 -0.69
N LYS A 57 -12.18 12.56 -1.65
CA LYS A 57 -13.61 12.35 -1.43
C LYS A 57 -14.04 10.89 -1.58
N GLN A 58 -13.16 10.04 -2.10
CA GLN A 58 -13.39 8.61 -2.31
C GLN A 58 -12.12 7.82 -2.08
N ASP A 59 -12.27 6.55 -1.75
CA ASP A 59 -11.17 5.61 -1.69
C ASP A 59 -10.68 5.27 -3.11
N SER A 60 -9.37 5.02 -3.26
CA SER A 60 -8.83 4.38 -4.46
C SER A 60 -9.36 2.93 -4.60
N LEU A 61 -9.28 2.36 -5.81
CA LEU A 61 -9.76 1.00 -6.06
C LEU A 61 -9.12 -0.04 -5.12
N LEU A 62 -7.82 0.07 -4.89
CA LEU A 62 -7.10 -0.81 -3.96
C LEU A 62 -7.61 -0.66 -2.53
N VAL A 63 -7.78 0.57 -2.05
CA VAL A 63 -8.29 0.87 -0.71
C VAL A 63 -9.73 0.35 -0.54
N ASN A 64 -10.57 0.53 -1.54
CA ASN A 64 -11.92 -0.05 -1.54
C ASN A 64 -11.93 -1.57 -1.40
N ASN A 65 -10.96 -2.26 -2.01
CA ASN A 65 -10.82 -3.70 -1.86
C ASN A 65 -10.42 -4.09 -0.45
N TYR A 66 -9.42 -3.40 0.12
CA TYR A 66 -8.97 -3.67 1.49
C TYR A 66 -10.06 -3.40 2.52
N ARG A 67 -10.77 -2.27 2.42
CA ARG A 67 -11.78 -1.86 3.40
C ARG A 67 -12.89 -2.88 3.63
N LYS A 68 -13.16 -3.75 2.64
CA LYS A 68 -14.20 -4.78 2.78
C LYS A 68 -13.87 -5.75 3.91
N ASN A 69 -12.62 -6.19 3.99
CA ASN A 69 -12.24 -7.32 4.85
C ASN A 69 -11.09 -7.01 5.81
N THR A 70 -10.28 -5.97 5.58
CA THR A 70 -9.15 -5.61 6.44
C THR A 70 -9.45 -4.41 7.32
N ILE A 71 -8.59 -4.13 8.28
CA ILE A 71 -8.62 -2.92 9.10
C ILE A 71 -7.52 -1.99 8.61
N LEU A 72 -7.90 -0.82 8.09
CA LEU A 72 -6.94 0.18 7.63
C LEU A 72 -6.36 0.93 8.83
N ILE A 73 -5.11 0.65 9.19
CA ILE A 73 -4.46 1.24 10.36
C ILE A 73 -3.62 2.48 10.07
N GLY A 74 -3.31 2.77 8.81
CA GLY A 74 -2.50 3.92 8.45
C GLY A 74 -2.00 3.93 7.03
N LYS A 75 -1.00 4.78 6.80
CA LYS A 75 -0.31 4.90 5.52
C LYS A 75 1.19 4.72 5.71
N THR A 76 1.83 4.10 4.73
CA THR A 76 3.28 3.88 4.72
C THR A 76 3.99 4.96 3.91
N ASN A 77 5.15 5.43 4.42
CA ASN A 77 5.94 6.48 3.80
C ASN A 77 6.47 6.09 2.41
N LEU A 78 6.68 7.10 1.57
CA LEU A 78 7.14 6.95 0.19
C LEU A 78 8.21 8.01 -0.16
N SER A 79 8.91 7.85 -1.28
CA SER A 79 9.60 8.96 -1.93
C SER A 79 8.58 9.97 -2.46
N GLU A 80 8.88 11.26 -2.45
CA GLU A 80 7.97 12.30 -2.95
C GLU A 80 7.42 11.94 -4.34
N PHE A 81 6.10 11.95 -4.51
CA PHE A 81 5.36 11.48 -5.71
C PHE A 81 5.71 10.05 -6.16
N ALA A 82 6.20 9.21 -5.28
CA ALA A 82 6.73 7.88 -5.59
C ALA A 82 7.92 7.89 -6.59
N VAL A 83 8.56 9.02 -6.79
CA VAL A 83 9.72 9.19 -7.67
C VAL A 83 11.00 9.18 -6.83
N GLY A 84 11.88 8.21 -7.10
CA GLY A 84 13.16 8.06 -6.41
C GLY A 84 13.37 6.70 -5.78
N CYS A 85 14.65 6.34 -5.60
CA CYS A 85 15.08 5.05 -5.06
C CYS A 85 15.34 5.04 -3.54
N HIS A 86 15.06 6.16 -2.86
CA HIS A 86 15.17 6.31 -1.42
C HIS A 86 13.90 6.93 -0.87
N THR A 87 13.33 6.32 0.18
CA THR A 87 12.12 6.82 0.82
C THR A 87 12.44 7.99 1.74
N THR A 88 12.34 9.18 1.17
CA THR A 88 12.50 10.44 1.89
C THR A 88 11.61 11.51 1.25
N ASN A 89 11.04 12.37 2.08
CA ASN A 89 10.28 13.53 1.66
C ASN A 89 10.27 14.62 2.76
N ARG A 90 9.75 15.79 2.43
CA ARG A 90 9.71 16.94 3.35
C ARG A 90 8.55 16.89 4.35
N VAL A 91 7.62 15.96 4.22
CA VAL A 91 6.46 15.82 5.11
C VAL A 91 6.76 14.86 6.26
N TYR A 92 7.22 13.67 5.92
CA TYR A 92 7.39 12.56 6.87
C TYR A 92 8.86 12.23 7.16
N GLY A 93 9.79 12.92 6.49
CA GLY A 93 11.22 12.65 6.62
C GLY A 93 11.66 11.38 5.90
N ALA A 94 12.81 10.85 6.33
CA ALA A 94 13.40 9.65 5.77
C ALA A 94 12.97 8.40 6.54
N THR A 95 12.69 7.32 5.81
CA THR A 95 12.53 5.99 6.39
C THR A 95 13.88 5.30 6.40
N SER A 96 14.33 4.88 7.57
CA SER A 96 15.58 4.16 7.77
C SER A 96 15.42 2.66 7.47
N ASN A 97 16.53 2.01 7.15
CA ASN A 97 16.59 0.55 7.04
C ASN A 97 16.31 -0.09 8.40
N VAL A 98 15.57 -1.20 8.42
CA VAL A 98 15.17 -1.91 9.65
C VAL A 98 16.35 -2.53 10.39
N TYR A 99 17.42 -2.91 9.69
CA TYR A 99 18.61 -3.56 10.26
C TYR A 99 19.72 -2.59 10.64
N ASP A 100 19.79 -1.45 9.93
CA ASP A 100 20.79 -0.41 10.18
C ASP A 100 20.17 0.95 9.92
N HIS A 101 19.79 1.64 10.99
CA HIS A 101 19.10 2.94 10.92
C HIS A 101 19.93 4.06 10.29
N SER A 102 21.25 3.86 10.07
CA SER A 102 22.11 4.79 9.32
C SER A 102 21.96 4.64 7.80
N LYS A 103 21.27 3.61 7.34
CA LYS A 103 21.09 3.26 5.93
C LYS A 103 19.68 3.58 5.46
N SER A 104 19.54 3.70 4.14
CA SER A 104 18.26 3.89 3.46
C SER A 104 17.41 2.62 3.49
N ALA A 105 16.11 2.78 3.60
CA ALA A 105 15.14 1.69 3.41
C ALA A 105 14.91 1.31 1.94
N GLY A 106 15.62 1.98 1.01
CA GLY A 106 15.26 1.89 -0.40
C GLY A 106 13.99 2.70 -0.71
N GLY A 107 13.46 2.57 -1.91
CA GLY A 107 12.28 3.34 -2.35
C GLY A 107 11.79 2.92 -3.75
N SER A 108 10.63 3.44 -4.07
CA SER A 108 9.81 4.44 -3.37
C SER A 108 8.89 3.87 -2.28
N SER A 109 8.75 2.55 -2.10
CA SER A 109 7.90 1.91 -1.11
C SER A 109 8.67 1.48 0.16
N GLY A 110 9.66 2.29 0.61
CA GLY A 110 10.51 1.94 1.76
C GLY A 110 9.77 1.88 3.07
N GLY A 111 8.76 2.73 3.27
CA GLY A 111 7.90 2.66 4.46
C GLY A 111 7.15 1.34 4.58
N ALA A 112 6.60 0.86 3.47
CA ALA A 112 5.96 -0.46 3.39
C ALA A 112 6.94 -1.60 3.69
N ALA A 113 8.12 -1.58 3.03
CA ALA A 113 9.13 -2.60 3.24
C ALA A 113 9.62 -2.67 4.69
N THR A 114 9.90 -1.50 5.29
CA THR A 114 10.34 -1.42 6.69
C THR A 114 9.24 -1.91 7.64
N ALA A 115 7.98 -1.53 7.43
CA ALA A 115 6.87 -1.96 8.28
C ALA A 115 6.67 -3.48 8.25
N VAL A 116 6.78 -4.09 7.05
CA VAL A 116 6.69 -5.55 6.89
C VAL A 116 7.90 -6.25 7.52
N ALA A 117 9.11 -5.77 7.29
CA ALA A 117 10.32 -6.37 7.83
C ALA A 117 10.39 -6.27 9.36
N ALA A 118 9.89 -5.16 9.93
CA ALA A 118 9.81 -4.93 11.37
C ALA A 118 8.64 -5.66 12.06
N ASN A 119 7.87 -6.49 11.35
CA ASN A 119 6.68 -7.17 11.87
C ASN A 119 5.56 -6.24 12.37
N LEU A 120 5.47 -5.02 11.88
CA LEU A 120 4.40 -4.09 12.25
C LEU A 120 3.08 -4.44 11.52
N ILE A 121 3.19 -4.96 10.31
CA ILE A 121 2.07 -5.45 9.48
C ILE A 121 2.49 -6.75 8.80
N PRO A 122 1.53 -7.65 8.48
CA PRO A 122 1.84 -8.97 7.89
C PRO A 122 2.41 -8.85 6.47
N PHE A 123 1.86 -7.96 5.67
CA PHE A 123 2.24 -7.66 4.28
C PHE A 123 1.83 -6.23 3.94
N ALA A 124 2.27 -5.73 2.80
CA ALA A 124 1.91 -4.39 2.33
C ALA A 124 1.78 -4.33 0.81
N ASP A 125 1.04 -3.33 0.35
CA ASP A 125 1.08 -2.87 -1.03
C ASP A 125 2.29 -1.96 -1.27
N GLY A 126 2.56 -1.75 -2.54
CA GLY A 126 3.52 -0.79 -3.05
C GLY A 126 3.25 -0.50 -4.52
N THR A 127 4.06 0.36 -5.11
CA THR A 127 4.04 0.59 -6.56
C THR A 127 5.42 0.42 -7.13
N ASP A 128 5.53 -0.07 -8.36
CA ASP A 128 6.82 -0.35 -8.99
C ASP A 128 6.84 0.12 -10.46
N MET A 129 7.48 1.25 -10.69
CA MET A 129 7.77 1.73 -12.04
C MET A 129 9.16 1.27 -12.52
N MET A 130 10.18 1.48 -11.67
CA MET A 130 11.58 1.14 -11.96
C MET A 130 12.27 0.46 -10.77
N GLY A 131 11.53 -0.38 -10.02
CA GLY A 131 12.07 -1.11 -8.86
C GLY A 131 11.46 -0.72 -7.51
N SER A 132 10.42 0.10 -7.47
CA SER A 132 9.94 0.69 -6.22
C SER A 132 9.22 -0.27 -5.24
N CYS A 133 8.93 -1.51 -5.62
CA CYS A 133 8.66 -2.62 -4.69
C CYS A 133 9.92 -3.47 -4.45
N ARG A 134 10.63 -3.82 -5.53
CA ARG A 134 11.76 -4.75 -5.52
C ARG A 134 13.00 -4.19 -4.80
N ASN A 135 13.35 -2.92 -5.03
CA ASN A 135 14.48 -2.29 -4.37
C ASN A 135 14.32 -2.24 -2.84
N PRO A 136 13.23 -1.67 -2.29
CA PRO A 136 13.07 -1.64 -0.84
C PRO A 136 12.91 -3.05 -0.24
N ALA A 137 12.32 -4.00 -0.95
CA ALA A 137 12.25 -5.39 -0.52
C ALA A 137 13.66 -6.01 -0.38
N ALA A 138 14.53 -5.79 -1.36
CA ALA A 138 15.94 -6.24 -1.30
C ALA A 138 16.69 -5.60 -0.13
N PHE A 139 16.48 -4.31 0.16
CA PHE A 139 17.13 -3.61 1.27
C PHE A 139 16.60 -4.06 2.63
N ALA A 140 15.37 -4.49 2.71
CA ALA A 140 14.72 -4.96 3.93
C ALA A 140 14.72 -6.49 4.10
N ASN A 141 15.41 -7.24 3.21
CA ASN A 141 15.47 -8.70 3.21
C ASN A 141 14.08 -9.37 3.27
N ILE A 142 13.17 -8.88 2.44
CA ILE A 142 11.82 -9.43 2.26
C ILE A 142 11.54 -9.67 0.78
N TYR A 143 10.37 -10.20 0.46
CA TYR A 143 9.94 -10.40 -0.91
C TYR A 143 9.21 -9.18 -1.45
N GLY A 144 9.50 -8.79 -2.70
CA GLY A 144 8.83 -7.72 -3.44
C GLY A 144 8.38 -8.21 -4.80
N LEU A 145 7.09 -8.13 -5.07
CA LEU A 145 6.49 -8.53 -6.34
C LEU A 145 6.12 -7.30 -7.18
N ARG A 146 6.63 -7.27 -8.40
CA ARG A 146 6.11 -6.42 -9.48
C ARG A 146 5.35 -7.30 -10.47
N PRO A 147 4.01 -7.33 -10.42
CA PRO A 147 3.22 -8.14 -11.33
C PRO A 147 3.17 -7.54 -12.74
N THR A 148 2.53 -8.25 -13.66
CA THR A 148 2.17 -7.71 -14.97
C THR A 148 1.31 -6.47 -14.81
N PRO A 149 1.56 -5.37 -15.55
CA PRO A 149 0.69 -4.20 -15.54
C PRO A 149 -0.77 -4.57 -15.81
N GLY A 150 -1.67 -4.02 -14.99
CA GLY A 150 -3.11 -4.34 -15.04
C GLY A 150 -3.53 -5.60 -14.28
N ALA A 151 -2.61 -6.39 -13.74
CA ALA A 151 -2.97 -7.56 -12.91
C ALA A 151 -3.64 -7.17 -11.59
N ILE A 152 -3.35 -5.99 -11.08
CA ILE A 152 -4.02 -5.36 -9.93
C ILE A 152 -4.71 -4.11 -10.46
N ALA A 153 -5.98 -3.92 -10.08
CA ALA A 153 -6.75 -2.76 -10.51
C ALA A 153 -6.16 -1.47 -9.95
N GLU A 154 -6.00 -0.48 -10.80
CA GLU A 154 -5.44 0.83 -10.46
C GLU A 154 -6.40 1.94 -10.90
N ASP A 155 -6.49 2.99 -10.07
CA ASP A 155 -7.09 4.24 -10.49
C ASP A 155 -6.16 4.89 -11.51
N ARG A 156 -6.55 4.84 -12.77
CA ARG A 156 -5.81 5.54 -13.82
C ARG A 156 -6.08 7.02 -13.68
N PHE A 157 -5.03 7.81 -13.64
CA PHE A 157 -5.18 9.22 -13.99
C PHE A 157 -5.73 9.27 -15.42
N GLU A 158 -6.99 9.62 -15.59
CA GLU A 158 -7.61 9.85 -16.89
C GLU A 158 -6.99 11.13 -17.51
N ILE A 159 -5.77 11.03 -17.99
CA ILE A 159 -5.25 12.02 -18.91
C ILE A 159 -5.95 11.71 -20.23
N LYS A 160 -6.98 12.50 -20.54
CA LYS A 160 -7.67 12.45 -21.83
C LYS A 160 -6.63 12.35 -22.95
N ASN A 161 -6.70 11.29 -23.75
CA ASN A 161 -5.81 10.97 -24.87
C ASN A 161 -4.49 10.21 -24.57
N LEU A 162 -4.22 9.73 -23.37
CA LEU A 162 -3.06 8.87 -23.04
C LEU A 162 -3.42 7.39 -22.82
N ASN A 163 -4.64 6.99 -23.17
CA ASN A 163 -5.14 5.62 -22.99
C ASN A 163 -4.37 4.54 -23.79
N SER A 164 -3.47 4.96 -24.68
CA SER A 164 -2.65 4.07 -25.53
C SER A 164 -1.22 3.88 -25.02
N LEU A 165 -0.79 4.58 -23.99
CA LEU A 165 0.57 4.39 -23.47
C LEU A 165 0.59 3.19 -22.52
N PRO A 166 1.57 2.28 -22.67
CA PRO A 166 1.72 1.17 -21.76
C PRO A 166 1.98 1.70 -20.35
N LEU A 167 1.30 1.12 -19.37
CA LEU A 167 1.53 1.42 -17.95
C LEU A 167 2.94 0.95 -17.57
N ILE A 168 3.85 1.89 -17.33
CA ILE A 168 5.20 1.57 -16.84
C ILE A 168 5.14 1.24 -15.35
N SER A 169 4.33 1.99 -14.59
CA SER A 169 4.10 1.73 -13.17
C SER A 169 3.01 0.70 -12.96
N THR A 170 3.16 -0.13 -11.94
CA THR A 170 2.14 -1.09 -11.51
C THR A 170 2.11 -1.20 -10.00
N THR A 171 0.92 -1.42 -9.46
CA THR A 171 0.75 -1.80 -8.05
C THR A 171 1.36 -3.18 -7.83
N GLY A 172 2.04 -3.35 -6.71
CA GLY A 172 2.72 -4.58 -6.33
C GLY A 172 2.55 -4.90 -4.86
N CYS A 173 3.23 -5.95 -4.41
CA CYS A 173 3.13 -6.47 -3.05
C CYS A 173 4.50 -6.60 -2.40
N LEU A 174 4.51 -6.50 -1.06
CA LEU A 174 5.67 -6.77 -0.21
C LEU A 174 5.25 -7.70 0.93
N ALA A 175 6.02 -8.75 1.18
CA ALA A 175 5.74 -9.72 2.23
C ALA A 175 7.02 -10.38 2.74
N ARG A 176 6.98 -10.96 3.97
CA ARG A 176 8.13 -11.68 4.54
C ARG A 176 8.35 -13.05 3.94
N THR A 177 7.29 -13.69 3.48
CA THR A 177 7.36 -15.05 2.91
C THR A 177 6.74 -15.11 1.52
N PRO A 178 7.12 -16.08 0.68
CA PRO A 178 6.46 -16.31 -0.60
C PRO A 178 4.97 -16.65 -0.44
N ASN A 179 4.59 -17.36 0.62
CA ASN A 179 3.20 -17.73 0.88
C ASN A 179 2.34 -16.49 1.18
N ASP A 180 2.83 -15.57 2.02
CA ASP A 180 2.13 -14.31 2.29
C ASP A 180 2.04 -13.44 1.03
N MET A 181 3.08 -13.46 0.19
CA MET A 181 3.09 -12.77 -1.09
C MET A 181 2.02 -13.30 -2.04
N GLU A 182 1.96 -14.63 -2.18
CA GLU A 182 0.96 -15.29 -3.01
C GLU A 182 -0.46 -15.02 -2.49
N PHE A 183 -0.63 -15.10 -1.18
CA PHE A 183 -1.88 -14.85 -0.50
C PHE A 183 -2.40 -13.42 -0.77
N LEU A 184 -1.57 -12.39 -0.50
CA LEU A 184 -1.94 -11.00 -0.76
C LEU A 184 -2.22 -10.77 -2.25
N PHE A 185 -1.35 -11.27 -3.14
CA PHE A 185 -1.52 -11.08 -4.57
C PHE A 185 -2.83 -11.70 -5.07
N LYS A 186 -3.17 -12.91 -4.63
CA LYS A 186 -4.45 -13.55 -4.97
C LYS A 186 -5.64 -12.73 -4.50
N TYR A 187 -5.53 -12.08 -3.35
CA TYR A 187 -6.60 -11.26 -2.81
C TYR A 187 -6.84 -9.97 -3.63
N ILE A 188 -5.78 -9.28 -4.05
CA ILE A 188 -5.90 -7.96 -4.70
C ILE A 188 -5.93 -8.00 -6.24
N LYS A 189 -5.52 -9.12 -6.87
CA LYS A 189 -5.50 -9.26 -8.33
C LYS A 189 -6.91 -9.28 -8.93
N GLY A 190 -7.05 -8.81 -10.18
CA GLY A 190 -8.24 -9.02 -11.03
C GLY A 190 -9.54 -8.39 -10.50
N LYS A 191 -9.47 -7.46 -9.56
CA LYS A 191 -10.66 -6.80 -8.99
C LYS A 191 -11.00 -5.48 -9.68
N ASN A 192 -10.79 -5.37 -10.98
CA ASN A 192 -11.30 -4.23 -11.73
C ASN A 192 -12.75 -4.48 -12.13
N LEU A 193 -13.68 -3.69 -11.60
CA LEU A 193 -15.12 -3.81 -11.88
C LEU A 193 -15.51 -3.27 -13.27
N LYS A 194 -14.55 -2.91 -14.12
CA LYS A 194 -14.75 -2.35 -15.47
C LYS A 194 -14.23 -3.22 -16.60
N ASP A 195 -13.71 -4.42 -16.30
CA ASP A 195 -13.31 -5.43 -17.31
C ASP A 195 -14.34 -6.54 -17.40
#